data_74fcc85fdc5f7e16380b81e7c6df25e8
#
_entry.id   74fcc85fdc5f7e16380b81e7c6df25e8
#
_cell.length_a   1.000
_cell.length_b   1.000
_cell.length_c   1.000
_cell.angle_alpha   90.00
_cell.angle_beta   90.00
_cell.angle_gamma   90.00
#
_symmetry.space_group_name_H-M   'P 1'
#
loop_
_entity.id
_entity.type
_entity.pdbx_description
1 polymer ?
#
loop_
_entity_poly.entity_id
_entity_poly.type
_entity_poly.pdbx_seq_one_letter_code
_entity_poly.pdbx_strand_id
1 'polypeptide(L)'
;MQNISRAAAIVGVAEADEIGYLENRKSDLQLNEEACYNAIEDAGLNKSDVDGLFAAGNTLGLAEHMGIHPKFTDSTSVGGSSFVIHAGHALAAIAAGYCEVALVTHGMAGHSRRFFEGSRESGAANSPGAQFESPYGFIGAPINYSMACARYMHEFGEDRSREAMAEVAISTAQVGRPQPQSTHPRPKGGDTADHVL
;
A
#
# COMPACT_ATOMS: atom_id res chain seq x y z
N MET A 1 11.87 13.01 28.16
CA MET A 1 11.14 12.37 27.06
C MET A 1 10.54 11.07 27.60
N GLN A 2 9.24 10.87 27.42
CA GLN A 2 8.59 9.61 27.79
C GLN A 2 9.13 8.52 26.84
N ASN A 3 9.54 7.39 27.40
CA ASN A 3 10.01 6.26 26.59
C ASN A 3 8.79 5.56 25.99
N ILE A 4 8.61 5.64 24.67
CA ILE A 4 7.51 4.98 23.94
C ILE A 4 7.85 3.54 23.52
N SER A 5 9.02 3.02 23.90
CA SER A 5 9.38 1.62 23.60
C SER A 5 8.37 0.67 24.24
N ARG A 6 7.82 -0.23 23.45
CA ARG A 6 6.81 -1.20 23.86
C ARG A 6 5.48 -0.58 24.32
N ALA A 7 5.16 0.64 23.89
CA ALA A 7 3.89 1.28 24.21
C ALA A 7 2.69 0.71 23.47
N ALA A 8 2.92 0.02 22.34
CA ALA A 8 1.88 -0.68 21.58
C ALA A 8 2.42 -1.98 20.98
N ALA A 9 1.52 -2.85 20.55
CA ALA A 9 1.79 -4.09 19.85
C ALA A 9 0.88 -4.21 18.62
N ILE A 10 1.34 -4.85 17.56
CA ILE A 10 0.50 -5.28 16.45
C ILE A 10 -0.20 -6.56 16.89
N VAL A 11 -1.50 -6.56 16.91
CA VAL A 11 -2.34 -7.66 17.43
C VAL A 11 -3.16 -8.35 16.36
N GLY A 12 -3.30 -7.77 15.17
CA GLY A 12 -3.98 -8.35 14.03
C GLY A 12 -3.40 -7.83 12.73
N VAL A 13 -3.29 -8.71 11.73
CA VAL A 13 -2.81 -8.41 10.37
C VAL A 13 -3.60 -9.24 9.37
N ALA A 14 -4.25 -8.59 8.42
CA ALA A 14 -4.96 -9.28 7.36
C ALA A 14 -4.97 -8.50 6.06
N GLU A 15 -5.35 -9.18 5.00
CA GLU A 15 -5.60 -8.61 3.68
C GLU A 15 -7.08 -8.79 3.31
N ALA A 16 -7.51 -8.16 2.22
CA ALA A 16 -8.82 -8.40 1.64
C ALA A 16 -8.92 -9.86 1.14
N ASP A 17 -10.13 -10.40 1.07
CA ASP A 17 -10.38 -11.79 0.65
C ASP A 17 -9.91 -12.09 -0.77
N GLU A 18 -9.99 -11.08 -1.64
CA GLU A 18 -9.54 -11.18 -3.02
C GLU A 18 -8.40 -10.22 -3.28
N ILE A 19 -7.29 -10.73 -3.84
CA ILE A 19 -6.09 -9.96 -4.20
C ILE A 19 -5.83 -10.11 -5.70
N GLY A 20 -5.42 -9.03 -6.33
CA GLY A 20 -5.04 -9.00 -7.75
C GLY A 20 -6.20 -8.74 -8.69
N TYR A 21 -6.52 -9.68 -9.57
CA TYR A 21 -7.65 -9.55 -10.50
C TYR A 21 -8.95 -9.96 -9.82
N LEU A 22 -9.72 -8.97 -9.39
CA LEU A 22 -10.98 -9.19 -8.68
C LEU A 22 -12.09 -9.60 -9.65
N GLU A 23 -12.77 -10.72 -9.39
CA GLU A 23 -13.96 -11.13 -10.11
C GLU A 23 -15.11 -10.15 -9.87
N ASN A 24 -15.25 -9.73 -8.62
CA ASN A 24 -16.26 -8.78 -8.18
C ASN A 24 -15.64 -7.38 -8.11
N ARG A 25 -15.68 -6.59 -9.12
CA ARG A 25 -15.15 -5.24 -9.27
C ARG A 25 -15.34 -4.33 -8.03
N LYS A 26 -14.63 -4.63 -6.94
CA LYS A 26 -14.68 -3.89 -5.68
C LYS A 26 -14.04 -2.52 -5.83
N SER A 27 -14.57 -1.54 -5.13
CA SER A 27 -13.98 -0.21 -5.00
C SER A 27 -12.83 -0.22 -4.00
N ASP A 28 -12.01 0.84 -3.99
CA ASP A 28 -10.95 1.03 -2.98
C ASP A 28 -11.53 0.95 -1.56
N LEU A 29 -12.72 1.52 -1.36
CA LEU A 29 -13.39 1.58 -0.06
C LEU A 29 -13.83 0.19 0.42
N GLN A 30 -14.40 -0.62 -0.49
CA GLN A 30 -14.81 -2.00 -0.17
C GLN A 30 -13.60 -2.89 0.15
N LEU A 31 -12.49 -2.75 -0.58
CA LEU A 31 -11.27 -3.48 -0.27
C LEU A 31 -10.67 -3.08 1.08
N ASN A 32 -10.68 -1.78 1.38
CA ASN A 32 -10.25 -1.29 2.69
C ASN A 32 -11.12 -1.85 3.81
N GLU A 33 -12.45 -1.79 3.65
CA GLU A 33 -13.40 -2.31 4.63
C GLU A 33 -13.16 -3.80 4.91
N GLU A 34 -13.04 -4.60 3.87
CA GLU A 34 -12.82 -6.05 3.97
C GLU A 34 -11.52 -6.38 4.71
N ALA A 35 -10.40 -5.74 4.31
CA ALA A 35 -9.13 -5.90 5.00
C ALA A 35 -9.19 -5.46 6.47
N CYS A 36 -9.93 -4.38 6.76
CA CYS A 36 -10.14 -3.91 8.12
C CYS A 36 -10.91 -4.92 8.98
N TYR A 37 -12.01 -5.47 8.47
CA TYR A 37 -12.77 -6.48 9.21
C TYR A 37 -11.96 -7.74 9.45
N ASN A 38 -11.22 -8.21 8.46
CA ASN A 38 -10.37 -9.38 8.61
C ASN A 38 -9.26 -9.16 9.65
N ALA A 39 -8.66 -7.97 9.69
CA ALA A 39 -7.65 -7.63 10.69
C ALA A 39 -8.23 -7.50 12.12
N ILE A 40 -9.44 -6.97 12.24
CA ILE A 40 -10.17 -6.88 13.52
C ILE A 40 -10.51 -8.29 14.03
N GLU A 41 -10.93 -9.19 13.14
CA GLU A 41 -11.23 -10.59 13.47
C GLU A 41 -9.95 -11.34 13.87
N ASP A 42 -8.85 -11.18 13.13
CA ASP A 42 -7.54 -11.77 13.46
C ASP A 42 -7.04 -11.31 14.85
N ALA A 43 -7.32 -10.07 15.22
CA ALA A 43 -7.03 -9.54 16.55
C ALA A 43 -7.95 -10.06 17.65
N GLY A 44 -9.05 -10.73 17.32
CA GLY A 44 -10.09 -11.13 18.28
C GLY A 44 -10.87 -9.94 18.89
N LEU A 45 -10.92 -8.83 18.18
CA LEU A 45 -11.58 -7.59 18.60
C LEU A 45 -12.95 -7.41 17.92
N ASN A 46 -13.70 -6.42 18.37
CA ASN A 46 -14.90 -5.94 17.71
C ASN A 46 -14.64 -4.58 17.06
N LYS A 47 -15.40 -4.22 16.02
CA LYS A 47 -15.27 -2.91 15.38
C LYS A 47 -15.52 -1.73 16.33
N SER A 48 -16.32 -1.94 17.38
CA SER A 48 -16.57 -0.95 18.43
C SER A 48 -15.36 -0.65 19.31
N ASP A 49 -14.36 -1.51 19.31
CA ASP A 49 -13.13 -1.35 20.08
C ASP A 49 -12.15 -0.42 19.36
N VAL A 50 -12.33 -0.22 18.04
CA VAL A 50 -11.46 0.65 17.22
C VAL A 50 -11.79 2.10 17.49
N ASP A 51 -10.86 2.83 18.09
CA ASP A 51 -10.98 4.25 18.43
C ASP A 51 -9.94 5.16 17.78
N GLY A 52 -9.00 4.57 17.01
CA GLY A 52 -8.05 5.28 16.15
C GLY A 52 -8.08 4.75 14.72
N LEU A 53 -8.16 5.62 13.69
CA LEU A 53 -8.17 5.23 12.28
C LEU A 53 -7.10 5.98 11.50
N PHE A 54 -6.25 5.23 10.79
CA PHE A 54 -5.11 5.72 10.02
C PHE A 54 -5.19 5.19 8.59
N ALA A 55 -5.47 6.08 7.64
CA ALA A 55 -5.56 5.72 6.21
C ALA A 55 -5.11 6.89 5.35
N ALA A 56 -4.27 6.65 4.36
CA ALA A 56 -3.83 7.69 3.44
C ALA A 56 -5.00 8.22 2.61
N GLY A 57 -5.38 9.48 2.84
CA GLY A 57 -6.42 10.18 2.11
C GLY A 57 -7.76 10.22 2.84
N ASN A 58 -8.66 9.27 2.65
CA ASN A 58 -10.07 9.39 3.08
C ASN A 58 -10.39 8.56 4.35
N THR A 59 -9.89 8.98 5.52
CA THR A 59 -10.24 8.34 6.80
C THR A 59 -11.71 8.55 7.16
N LEU A 60 -12.26 9.73 6.89
CA LEU A 60 -13.66 10.04 7.22
C LEU A 60 -14.63 9.16 6.43
N GLY A 61 -14.46 9.08 5.10
CA GLY A 61 -15.32 8.24 4.27
C GLY A 61 -15.21 6.75 4.62
N LEU A 62 -14.04 6.28 5.02
CA LEU A 62 -13.87 4.90 5.48
C LEU A 62 -14.55 4.68 6.84
N ALA A 63 -14.43 5.61 7.79
CA ALA A 63 -15.09 5.53 9.08
C ALA A 63 -16.62 5.49 8.94
N GLU A 64 -17.18 6.34 8.07
CA GLU A 64 -18.60 6.35 7.75
C GLU A 64 -19.06 5.04 7.11
N HIS A 65 -18.29 4.53 6.12
CA HIS A 65 -18.60 3.29 5.41
C HIS A 65 -18.60 2.09 6.35
N MET A 66 -17.61 1.98 7.24
CA MET A 66 -17.51 0.92 8.24
C MET A 66 -18.50 1.10 9.41
N GLY A 67 -19.07 2.27 9.58
CA GLY A 67 -19.91 2.62 10.74
C GLY A 67 -19.13 2.59 12.06
N ILE A 68 -17.90 3.11 12.06
CA ILE A 68 -17.07 3.28 13.25
C ILE A 68 -16.95 4.77 13.61
N HIS A 69 -16.71 5.04 14.88
CA HIS A 69 -16.60 6.42 15.41
C HIS A 69 -15.27 6.62 16.13
N PRO A 70 -14.16 6.71 15.38
CA PRO A 70 -12.84 6.86 15.98
C PRO A 70 -12.70 8.20 16.71
N LYS A 71 -12.05 8.19 17.88
CA LYS A 71 -11.70 9.39 18.65
C LYS A 71 -10.52 10.14 17.99
N PHE A 72 -9.67 9.41 17.27
CA PHE A 72 -8.49 9.94 16.59
C PHE A 72 -8.41 9.43 15.16
N THR A 73 -8.08 10.33 14.22
CA THR A 73 -7.87 9.96 12.82
C THR A 73 -6.62 10.62 12.26
N ASP A 74 -5.94 9.94 11.34
CA ASP A 74 -4.82 10.47 10.59
C ASP A 74 -4.94 10.10 9.11
N SER A 75 -4.93 11.12 8.25
CA SER A 75 -5.01 11.00 6.80
C SER A 75 -3.69 11.36 6.10
N THR A 76 -2.56 11.37 6.81
CA THR A 76 -1.25 11.69 6.23
C THR A 76 -1.00 10.85 4.98
N SER A 77 -0.64 11.52 3.88
CA SER A 77 -0.33 10.87 2.62
C SER A 77 1.00 11.35 2.08
N VAL A 78 1.94 10.44 1.99
CA VAL A 78 3.31 10.64 1.45
C VAL A 78 3.65 9.58 0.41
N GLY A 79 2.65 9.08 -0.30
CA GLY A 79 2.79 7.96 -1.25
C GLY A 79 2.86 6.60 -0.54
N GLY A 80 3.56 5.64 -1.13
CA GLY A 80 3.62 4.25 -0.65
C GLY A 80 4.23 4.07 0.75
N SER A 81 4.94 5.06 1.28
CA SER A 81 5.48 5.03 2.65
C SER A 81 4.46 5.42 3.73
N SER A 82 3.25 5.86 3.35
CA SER A 82 2.23 6.35 4.30
C SER A 82 1.92 5.34 5.40
N PHE A 83 1.82 4.07 5.07
CA PHE A 83 1.40 3.01 6.01
C PHE A 83 2.45 2.74 7.08
N VAL A 84 3.74 2.82 6.73
CA VAL A 84 4.84 2.73 7.71
C VAL A 84 4.85 3.95 8.63
N ILE A 85 4.59 5.14 8.08
CA ILE A 85 4.45 6.39 8.86
C ILE A 85 3.25 6.29 9.79
N HIS A 86 2.10 5.78 9.30
CA HIS A 86 0.90 5.57 10.12
C HIS A 86 1.16 4.63 11.30
N ALA A 87 1.96 3.58 11.14
CA ALA A 87 2.34 2.73 12.27
C ALA A 87 3.11 3.53 13.36
N GLY A 88 3.99 4.44 12.95
CA GLY A 88 4.67 5.35 13.88
C GLY A 88 3.73 6.36 14.53
N HIS A 89 2.80 6.93 13.75
CA HIS A 89 1.79 7.87 14.26
C HIS A 89 0.80 7.18 15.21
N ALA A 90 0.36 5.95 14.90
CA ALA A 90 -0.48 5.15 15.76
C ALA A 90 0.20 4.86 17.11
N LEU A 91 1.47 4.46 17.10
CA LEU A 91 2.27 4.29 18.31
C LEU A 91 2.31 5.58 19.14
N ALA A 92 2.53 6.72 18.49
CA ALA A 92 2.57 8.02 19.17
C ALA A 92 1.20 8.41 19.75
N ALA A 93 0.11 8.18 19.00
CA ALA A 93 -1.25 8.46 19.42
C ALA A 93 -1.66 7.61 20.64
N ILE A 94 -1.34 6.32 20.63
CA ILE A 94 -1.58 5.41 21.76
C ILE A 94 -0.76 5.85 22.98
N ALA A 95 0.52 6.14 22.80
CA ALA A 95 1.39 6.59 23.88
C ALA A 95 0.93 7.94 24.50
N ALA A 96 0.30 8.79 23.69
CA ALA A 96 -0.27 10.07 24.13
C ALA A 96 -1.69 9.93 24.73
N GLY A 97 -2.31 8.74 24.64
CA GLY A 97 -3.66 8.50 25.15
C GLY A 97 -4.79 9.05 24.24
N TYR A 98 -4.51 9.30 22.97
CA TYR A 98 -5.51 9.75 21.99
C TYR A 98 -6.41 8.61 21.51
N CYS A 99 -5.90 7.39 21.50
CA CYS A 99 -6.63 6.17 21.20
C CYS A 99 -5.99 4.97 21.92
N GLU A 100 -6.72 3.87 22.03
CA GLU A 100 -6.26 2.61 22.63
C GLU A 100 -6.08 1.53 21.55
N VAL A 101 -6.97 1.50 20.55
CA VAL A 101 -6.97 0.54 19.45
C VAL A 101 -6.90 1.29 18.12
N ALA A 102 -5.74 1.23 17.49
CA ALA A 102 -5.46 1.89 16.23
C ALA A 102 -5.57 0.91 15.05
N LEU A 103 -6.40 1.25 14.05
CA LEU A 103 -6.51 0.54 12.79
C LEU A 103 -5.75 1.29 11.70
N VAL A 104 -4.70 0.68 11.16
CA VAL A 104 -3.92 1.20 10.04
C VAL A 104 -4.28 0.43 8.78
N THR A 105 -4.73 1.09 7.74
CA THR A 105 -5.27 0.40 6.57
C THR A 105 -4.89 1.04 5.24
N HIS A 106 -4.92 0.21 4.20
CA HIS A 106 -4.81 0.60 2.82
C HIS A 106 -5.55 -0.39 1.90
N GLY A 107 -6.30 0.11 0.96
CA GLY A 107 -6.89 -0.67 -0.13
C GLY A 107 -6.88 0.15 -1.42
N MET A 108 -6.47 -0.48 -2.50
CA MET A 108 -6.45 0.14 -3.82
C MET A 108 -6.91 -0.85 -4.88
N ALA A 109 -8.02 -0.56 -5.54
CA ALA A 109 -8.58 -1.34 -6.63
C ALA A 109 -7.94 -0.97 -7.99
N GLY A 110 -6.61 -0.93 -8.05
CA GLY A 110 -5.87 -0.40 -9.19
C GLY A 110 -6.26 -1.00 -10.55
N HIS A 111 -6.59 -2.29 -10.60
CA HIS A 111 -7.08 -2.93 -11.81
C HIS A 111 -8.52 -2.57 -12.15
N SER A 112 -9.40 -2.52 -11.15
CA SER A 112 -10.83 -2.22 -11.33
C SER A 112 -11.09 -0.73 -11.57
N ARG A 113 -10.25 0.15 -11.04
CA ARG A 113 -10.39 1.61 -11.12
C ARG A 113 -10.53 2.12 -12.55
N ARG A 114 -9.83 1.51 -13.51
CA ARG A 114 -9.93 1.87 -14.94
C ARG A 114 -11.34 1.69 -15.53
N PHE A 115 -12.22 0.95 -14.86
CA PHE A 115 -13.60 0.75 -15.29
C PHE A 115 -14.58 1.76 -14.66
N PHE A 116 -14.21 2.38 -13.53
CA PHE A 116 -15.06 3.31 -12.79
C PHE A 116 -14.63 4.76 -12.94
N GLU A 117 -13.34 4.98 -12.97
CA GLU A 117 -12.74 6.31 -13.12
C GLU A 117 -11.86 6.26 -14.37
N GLY A 118 -12.16 7.07 -15.37
CA GLY A 118 -11.23 7.19 -16.49
C GLY A 118 -9.81 7.36 -15.94
N SER A 119 -8.87 6.61 -16.46
CA SER A 119 -7.52 6.28 -15.97
C SER A 119 -6.56 7.45 -15.65
N ARG A 120 -7.05 8.54 -15.08
CA ARG A 120 -6.25 9.69 -14.68
C ARG A 120 -6.24 9.81 -13.16
N GLU A 121 -5.08 9.60 -12.57
CA GLU A 121 -4.79 10.12 -11.24
C GLU A 121 -4.95 11.65 -11.26
N SER A 122 -6.16 12.11 -11.01
CA SER A 122 -6.52 13.53 -11.15
C SER A 122 -5.92 14.42 -10.05
N GLY A 123 -5.40 13.83 -8.97
CA GLY A 123 -4.85 14.59 -7.85
C GLY A 123 -3.56 15.35 -8.15
N ALA A 124 -2.75 14.88 -9.10
CA ALA A 124 -1.49 15.51 -9.47
C ALA A 124 -1.62 16.56 -10.58
N ALA A 125 -2.72 16.55 -11.33
CA ALA A 125 -2.87 17.39 -12.54
C ALA A 125 -2.72 18.89 -12.30
N ASN A 126 -2.98 19.38 -11.09
CA ASN A 126 -2.92 20.79 -10.73
C ASN A 126 -1.62 21.20 -10.01
N SER A 127 -0.71 20.27 -9.75
CA SER A 127 0.59 20.62 -9.16
C SER A 127 1.51 21.22 -10.23
N PRO A 128 2.37 22.19 -9.88
CA PRO A 128 3.33 22.76 -10.82
C PRO A 128 4.24 21.73 -11.49
N GLY A 129 4.70 20.73 -10.72
CA GLY A 129 5.50 19.64 -11.25
C GLY A 129 4.74 18.80 -12.28
N ALA A 130 3.51 18.40 -11.96
CA ALA A 130 2.69 17.62 -12.89
C ALA A 130 2.35 18.38 -14.17
N GLN A 131 2.08 19.69 -14.09
CA GLN A 131 1.84 20.51 -15.28
C GLN A 131 3.06 20.60 -16.20
N PHE A 132 4.27 20.61 -15.62
CA PHE A 132 5.49 20.63 -16.39
C PHE A 132 5.85 19.24 -16.96
N GLU A 133 5.65 18.19 -16.18
CA GLU A 133 6.13 16.84 -16.49
C GLU A 133 5.14 16.01 -17.32
N SER A 134 3.83 16.18 -17.08
CA SER A 134 2.79 15.39 -17.77
C SER A 134 2.79 15.49 -19.29
N PRO A 135 3.09 16.65 -19.93
CA PRO A 135 3.18 16.74 -21.38
C PRO A 135 4.25 15.83 -21.99
N TYR A 136 5.27 15.44 -21.21
CA TYR A 136 6.33 14.53 -21.61
C TYR A 136 6.03 13.06 -21.27
N GLY A 137 4.82 12.76 -20.82
CA GLY A 137 4.44 11.41 -20.44
C GLY A 137 4.90 10.99 -19.04
N PHE A 138 5.37 11.93 -18.23
CA PHE A 138 5.88 11.67 -16.89
C PHE A 138 4.71 11.53 -15.92
N ILE A 139 4.19 10.29 -15.77
CA ILE A 139 2.98 10.00 -15.00
C ILE A 139 3.25 8.84 -14.05
N GLY A 140 3.17 9.13 -12.74
CA GLY A 140 3.25 8.12 -11.69
C GLY A 140 4.64 7.57 -11.37
N ALA A 141 4.70 6.76 -10.34
CA ALA A 141 5.94 6.24 -9.79
C ALA A 141 6.80 5.41 -10.78
N PRO A 142 6.24 4.54 -11.65
CA PRO A 142 7.05 3.75 -12.60
C PRO A 142 7.92 4.61 -13.50
N ILE A 143 7.41 5.75 -13.97
CA ILE A 143 8.18 6.66 -14.84
C ILE A 143 9.28 7.38 -14.05
N ASN A 144 9.00 7.80 -12.81
CA ASN A 144 10.01 8.38 -11.92
C ASN A 144 11.19 7.43 -11.72
N TYR A 145 10.90 6.17 -11.41
CA TYR A 145 11.93 5.15 -11.21
C TYR A 145 12.65 4.78 -12.50
N SER A 146 11.97 4.81 -13.66
CA SER A 146 12.62 4.51 -14.95
C SER A 146 13.73 5.50 -15.28
N MET A 147 13.59 6.77 -14.92
CA MET A 147 14.66 7.76 -15.10
C MET A 147 15.86 7.48 -14.20
N ALA A 148 15.63 7.09 -12.94
CA ALA A 148 16.71 6.65 -12.06
C ALA A 148 17.41 5.39 -12.59
N CYS A 149 16.64 4.43 -13.11
CA CYS A 149 17.19 3.24 -13.76
C CYS A 149 18.01 3.58 -15.01
N ALA A 150 17.51 4.49 -15.85
CA ALA A 150 18.25 4.94 -17.04
C ALA A 150 19.59 5.59 -16.66
N ARG A 151 19.61 6.40 -15.61
CA ARG A 151 20.85 6.98 -15.09
C ARG A 151 21.80 5.91 -14.54
N TYR A 152 21.29 4.94 -13.81
CA TYR A 152 22.07 3.82 -13.28
C TYR A 152 22.68 2.99 -14.42
N MET A 153 21.92 2.68 -15.48
CA MET A 153 22.40 1.98 -16.67
C MET A 153 23.51 2.76 -17.38
N HIS A 154 23.37 4.08 -17.46
CA HIS A 154 24.41 4.94 -18.06
C HIS A 154 25.73 4.89 -17.29
N GLU A 155 25.68 4.85 -15.97
CA GLU A 155 26.87 4.86 -15.11
C GLU A 155 27.54 3.49 -14.96
N PHE A 156 26.75 2.42 -14.89
CA PHE A 156 27.24 1.07 -14.55
C PHE A 156 27.16 0.05 -15.68
N GLY A 157 26.66 0.44 -16.85
CA GLY A 157 26.45 -0.42 -18.01
C GLY A 157 25.07 -1.06 -18.04
N GLU A 158 24.52 -1.20 -19.24
CA GLU A 158 23.13 -1.68 -19.42
C GLU A 158 22.96 -3.14 -19.01
N ASP A 159 23.80 -4.05 -19.53
CA ASP A 159 23.66 -5.49 -19.27
C ASP A 159 23.75 -5.82 -17.77
N ARG A 160 24.78 -5.31 -17.12
CA ARG A 160 24.96 -5.49 -15.66
C ARG A 160 23.78 -4.94 -14.85
N SER A 161 23.24 -3.81 -15.29
CA SER A 161 22.11 -3.19 -14.59
C SER A 161 20.81 -3.98 -14.77
N ARG A 162 20.58 -4.54 -15.97
CA ARG A 162 19.45 -5.42 -16.25
C ARG A 162 19.53 -6.71 -15.43
N GLU A 163 20.70 -7.35 -15.38
CA GLU A 163 20.92 -8.54 -14.54
C GLU A 163 20.64 -8.25 -13.07
N ALA A 164 21.15 -7.13 -12.53
CA ALA A 164 20.91 -6.76 -11.13
C ALA A 164 19.43 -6.52 -10.83
N MET A 165 18.69 -5.86 -11.73
CA MET A 165 17.25 -5.65 -11.58
C MET A 165 16.47 -6.96 -11.68
N ALA A 166 16.87 -7.88 -12.57
CA ALA A 166 16.28 -9.20 -12.68
C ALA A 166 16.47 -10.02 -11.40
N GLU A 167 17.65 -9.98 -10.79
CA GLU A 167 17.93 -10.66 -9.52
C GLU A 167 17.05 -10.13 -8.36
N VAL A 168 16.81 -8.82 -8.30
CA VAL A 168 15.88 -8.23 -7.33
C VAL A 168 14.46 -8.76 -7.54
N ALA A 169 13.99 -8.82 -8.79
CA ALA A 169 12.66 -9.34 -9.11
C ALA A 169 12.52 -10.83 -8.77
N ILE A 170 13.54 -11.64 -9.10
CA ILE A 170 13.57 -13.08 -8.81
C ILE A 170 13.54 -13.34 -7.31
N SER A 171 14.41 -12.69 -6.55
CA SER A 171 14.47 -12.88 -5.10
C SER A 171 13.17 -12.45 -4.40
N THR A 172 12.57 -11.36 -4.84
CA THR A 172 11.26 -10.90 -4.32
C THR A 172 10.15 -11.91 -4.64
N ALA A 173 10.10 -12.42 -5.88
CA ALA A 173 9.13 -13.43 -6.26
C ALA A 173 9.30 -14.75 -5.49
N GLN A 174 10.53 -15.17 -5.22
CA GLN A 174 10.81 -16.37 -4.42
C GLN A 174 10.31 -16.26 -2.99
N VAL A 175 10.41 -15.08 -2.38
CA VAL A 175 9.90 -14.81 -1.02
C VAL A 175 8.36 -14.75 -1.01
N GLY A 176 7.74 -14.18 -2.05
CA GLY A 176 6.28 -14.07 -2.14
C GLY A 176 5.54 -15.39 -2.38
N ARG A 177 6.16 -16.35 -3.07
CA ARG A 177 5.52 -17.61 -3.50
C ARG A 177 4.99 -18.52 -2.40
N PRO A 178 5.63 -18.66 -1.24
CA PRO A 178 5.10 -19.49 -0.16
C PRO A 178 3.80 -18.95 0.44
N GLN A 179 3.46 -17.70 0.18
CA GLN A 179 2.26 -17.08 0.76
C GLN A 179 1.01 -17.58 0.02
N PRO A 180 -0.04 -18.04 0.76
CA PRO A 180 -1.26 -18.57 0.15
C PRO A 180 -1.96 -17.59 -0.79
N GLN A 181 -1.87 -16.29 -0.50
CA GLN A 181 -2.49 -15.21 -1.27
C GLN A 181 -1.65 -14.73 -2.45
N SER A 182 -0.47 -15.32 -2.69
CA SER A 182 0.39 -14.89 -3.78
C SER A 182 -0.30 -15.05 -5.14
N THR A 183 -0.42 -13.94 -5.87
CA THR A 183 -0.97 -13.91 -7.24
C THR A 183 0.06 -14.29 -8.30
N HIS A 184 1.32 -14.51 -7.91
CA HIS A 184 2.37 -14.90 -8.84
C HIS A 184 2.20 -16.37 -9.23
N PRO A 185 1.97 -16.69 -10.51
CA PRO A 185 1.90 -18.07 -10.95
C PRO A 185 3.25 -18.74 -10.67
N ARG A 186 3.21 -19.95 -10.12
CA ARG A 186 4.42 -20.75 -9.98
C ARG A 186 4.92 -21.05 -11.40
N PRO A 187 6.11 -20.60 -11.81
CA PRO A 187 6.67 -21.03 -13.10
C PRO A 187 6.81 -22.54 -13.11
N LYS A 188 6.57 -23.15 -14.26
CA LYS A 188 6.79 -24.59 -14.49
C LYS A 188 8.28 -24.96 -14.56
N GLY A 189 9.18 -24.03 -14.35
CA GLY A 189 10.65 -24.17 -14.23
C GLY A 189 11.14 -23.14 -13.25
N GLY A 190 12.31 -23.31 -12.66
CA GLY A 190 12.88 -22.32 -11.73
C GLY A 190 12.93 -20.93 -12.38
N ASP A 191 12.77 -19.89 -11.57
CA ASP A 191 12.98 -18.52 -12.05
C ASP A 191 14.45 -18.34 -12.36
N THR A 192 14.74 -18.04 -13.59
CA THR A 192 16.06 -17.63 -14.05
C THR A 192 15.98 -16.23 -14.61
N ALA A 193 17.09 -15.52 -14.66
CA ALA A 193 17.17 -14.18 -15.24
C ALA A 193 16.58 -14.13 -16.66
N ASP A 194 16.73 -15.21 -17.43
CA ASP A 194 16.23 -15.34 -18.81
C ASP A 194 14.68 -15.27 -18.92
N HIS A 195 13.95 -15.45 -17.83
CA HIS A 195 12.48 -15.35 -17.80
C HIS A 195 11.98 -13.98 -17.36
N VAL A 196 12.86 -13.10 -16.90
CA VAL A 196 12.54 -11.77 -16.37
C VAL A 196 13.02 -10.66 -17.29
N LEU A 197 13.98 -10.93 -18.15
CA LEU A 197 14.52 -10.04 -19.19
C LEU A 197 13.76 -10.21 -20.49
#